data_bae4faac42580b177372d162e634f2ea
#
_entry.id   bae4faac42580b177372d162e634f2ea
#
_cell.length_a   1.000
_cell.length_b   1.000
_cell.length_c   1.000
_cell.angle_alpha   90.00
_cell.angle_beta   90.00
_cell.angle_gamma   90.00
#
_symmetry.space_group_name_H-M   'P 1'
#
loop_
_entity.id
_entity.type
_entity.pdbx_description
1 polymer ?
#
loop_
_entity_poly.entity_id
_entity_poly.type
_entity_poly.pdbx_seq_one_letter_code
_entity_poly.pdbx_strand_id
1 'polypeptide(L)'
;PKAGAHGELCGILCIRAALEARGDAREVILVPESAHGTNPATAAFAGYRVEDIPATPEGRVDLEALKARLGPDVAGVMITNPNTCGLFERDLKAISDAVHAAGGFVYCDGANFNAIVGKVRPGDLGVDAMHINLHKTFSTPHGGGG
;
A
#
# COMPACT_ATOMS: atom_id res chain seq x y z
N PRO A 1 -6.21 -5.78 -15.58
CA PRO A 1 -5.09 -6.67 -15.22
C PRO A 1 -5.60 -8.09 -14.95
N LYS A 2 -4.72 -9.10 -15.22
CA LYS A 2 -5.08 -10.51 -15.09
C LYS A 2 -4.71 -11.13 -13.74
N ALA A 3 -4.00 -10.40 -12.90
CA ALA A 3 -3.53 -10.86 -11.61
C ALA A 3 -3.40 -9.69 -10.63
N GLY A 4 -3.34 -9.98 -9.33
CA GLY A 4 -3.14 -8.97 -8.29
C GLY A 4 -1.86 -8.16 -8.51
N ALA A 5 -0.77 -8.80 -8.91
CA ALA A 5 0.49 -8.12 -9.24
C ALA A 5 0.35 -7.08 -10.37
N HIS A 6 -0.49 -7.35 -11.37
CA HIS A 6 -0.78 -6.36 -12.42
C HIS A 6 -1.62 -5.19 -11.90
N GLY A 7 -2.59 -5.47 -11.01
CA GLY A 7 -3.38 -4.43 -10.36
C GLY A 7 -2.53 -3.55 -9.46
N GLU A 8 -1.62 -4.18 -8.73
CA GLU A 8 -0.63 -3.52 -7.89
C GLU A 8 0.27 -2.57 -8.71
N LEU A 9 0.87 -3.09 -9.78
CA LEU A 9 1.69 -2.28 -10.69
C LEU A 9 0.89 -1.12 -11.29
N CYS A 10 -0.34 -1.37 -11.74
CA CYS A 10 -1.21 -0.33 -12.27
C CYS A 10 -1.44 0.79 -11.24
N GLY A 11 -1.74 0.43 -9.99
CA GLY A 11 -1.96 1.39 -8.91
C GLY A 11 -0.72 2.24 -8.61
N ILE A 12 0.46 1.63 -8.55
CA ILE A 12 1.73 2.35 -8.33
C ILE A 12 2.07 3.26 -9.51
N LEU A 13 1.84 2.82 -10.75
CA LEU A 13 2.03 3.67 -11.92
C LEU A 13 1.05 4.84 -11.96
N CYS A 14 -0.20 4.67 -11.49
CA CYS A 14 -1.14 5.77 -11.32
C CYS A 14 -0.66 6.80 -10.30
N ILE A 15 -0.12 6.36 -9.16
CA ILE A 15 0.47 7.26 -8.15
C ILE A 15 1.65 8.03 -8.76
N ARG A 16 2.54 7.34 -9.47
CA ARG A 16 3.66 7.96 -10.15
C ARG A 16 3.19 9.05 -11.13
N ALA A 17 2.26 8.70 -12.02
CA ALA A 17 1.70 9.64 -12.99
C ALA A 17 1.02 10.85 -12.32
N ALA A 18 0.33 10.64 -11.20
CA ALA A 18 -0.31 11.72 -10.45
C ALA A 18 0.71 12.69 -9.83
N LEU A 19 1.83 12.18 -9.30
CA LEU A 19 2.92 12.99 -8.77
C LEU A 19 3.61 13.77 -9.90
N GLU A 20 3.93 13.12 -11.01
CA GLU A 20 4.55 13.75 -12.18
C GLU A 20 3.65 14.85 -12.76
N ALA A 21 2.34 14.61 -12.86
CA ALA A 21 1.37 15.59 -13.37
C ALA A 21 1.25 16.85 -12.48
N ARG A 22 1.56 16.72 -11.17
CA ARG A 22 1.64 17.85 -10.23
C ARG A 22 2.99 18.56 -10.26
N GLY A 23 3.95 18.08 -11.04
CA GLY A 23 5.32 18.58 -11.03
C GLY A 23 6.11 18.21 -9.75
N ASP A 24 5.65 17.18 -9.04
CA ASP A 24 6.19 16.72 -7.75
C ASP A 24 6.69 15.26 -7.87
N ALA A 25 7.61 15.03 -8.80
CA ALA A 25 8.20 13.70 -8.97
C ALA A 25 9.01 13.31 -7.72
N ARG A 26 8.74 12.12 -7.18
CA ARG A 26 9.38 11.61 -5.96
C ARG A 26 9.99 10.25 -6.21
N GLU A 27 10.91 9.83 -5.35
CA GLU A 27 11.79 8.68 -5.63
C GLU A 27 11.57 7.49 -4.72
N VAL A 28 10.94 7.67 -3.57
CA VAL A 28 10.87 6.64 -2.51
C VAL A 28 9.46 6.15 -2.29
N ILE A 29 9.31 4.83 -2.22
CA ILE A 29 8.13 4.16 -1.65
C ILE A 29 8.53 3.49 -0.34
N LEU A 30 7.76 3.75 0.73
CA LEU A 30 7.91 3.08 2.01
C LEU A 30 7.08 1.80 2.02
N VAL A 31 7.65 0.72 2.53
CA VAL A 31 6.99 -0.59 2.60
C VAL A 31 7.20 -1.18 4.00
N PRO A 32 6.14 -1.61 4.72
CA PRO A 32 6.32 -2.30 5.98
C PRO A 32 7.15 -3.57 5.81
N GLU A 33 8.04 -3.88 6.76
CA GLU A 33 8.88 -5.09 6.70
C GLU A 33 8.07 -6.39 6.66
N SER A 34 6.82 -6.36 7.13
CA SER A 34 5.87 -7.48 7.04
C SER A 34 5.15 -7.59 5.69
N ALA A 35 5.43 -6.71 4.73
CA ALA A 35 4.72 -6.71 3.46
C ALA A 35 4.99 -7.97 2.62
N HIS A 36 4.03 -8.31 1.77
CA HIS A 36 4.24 -9.34 0.76
C HIS A 36 5.38 -8.91 -0.19
N GLY A 37 6.26 -9.85 -0.56
CA GLY A 37 7.44 -9.56 -1.40
C GLY A 37 7.15 -8.89 -2.75
N THR A 38 5.91 -9.01 -3.25
CA THR A 38 5.49 -8.33 -4.48
C THR A 38 5.43 -6.81 -4.29
N ASN A 39 5.12 -6.31 -3.10
CA ASN A 39 5.03 -4.86 -2.87
C ASN A 39 6.37 -4.14 -3.14
N PRO A 40 7.49 -4.52 -2.49
CA PRO A 40 8.78 -3.90 -2.81
C PRO A 40 9.22 -4.18 -4.25
N ALA A 41 8.96 -5.38 -4.79
CA ALA A 41 9.32 -5.71 -6.17
C ALA A 41 8.57 -4.82 -7.18
N THR A 42 7.28 -4.60 -6.97
CA THR A 42 6.46 -3.73 -7.84
C THR A 42 6.92 -2.27 -7.77
N ALA A 43 7.21 -1.76 -6.56
CA ALA A 43 7.72 -0.41 -6.40
C ALA A 43 9.07 -0.22 -7.11
N ALA A 44 9.99 -1.16 -6.95
CA ALA A 44 11.27 -1.14 -7.64
C ALA A 44 11.11 -1.23 -9.18
N PHE A 45 10.22 -2.10 -9.66
CA PHE A 45 9.92 -2.22 -11.09
C PHE A 45 9.30 -0.95 -11.68
N ALA A 46 8.51 -0.23 -10.90
CA ALA A 46 7.96 1.06 -11.27
C ALA A 46 8.99 2.21 -11.21
N GLY A 47 10.24 1.93 -10.84
CA GLY A 47 11.35 2.89 -10.82
C GLY A 47 11.53 3.63 -9.49
N TYR A 48 10.90 3.17 -8.42
CA TYR A 48 11.10 3.72 -7.08
C TYR A 48 12.25 3.05 -6.33
N ARG A 49 12.91 3.78 -5.48
CA ARG A 49 13.72 3.25 -4.40
C ARG A 49 12.78 2.81 -3.27
N VAL A 50 13.01 1.61 -2.78
CA VAL A 50 12.20 1.04 -1.70
C VAL A 50 12.93 1.17 -0.36
N GLU A 51 12.21 1.58 0.66
CA GLU A 51 12.72 1.62 2.03
C GLU A 51 11.74 0.96 2.99
N ASP A 52 12.27 0.11 3.86
CA ASP A 52 11.48 -0.64 4.80
C ASP A 52 11.10 0.22 6.02
N ILE A 53 9.88 0.05 6.50
CA ILE A 53 9.42 0.58 7.78
C ILE A 53 9.30 -0.58 8.76
N PRO A 54 9.92 -0.48 9.95
CA PRO A 54 9.88 -1.54 10.94
C PRO A 54 8.47 -1.80 11.46
N ALA A 55 8.27 -3.01 11.97
CA ALA A 55 7.07 -3.36 12.71
C ALA A 55 7.27 -3.10 14.22
N THR A 56 6.17 -2.83 14.91
CA THR A 56 6.15 -2.86 16.38
C THR A 56 6.31 -4.30 16.89
N PRO A 57 6.64 -4.51 18.18
CA PRO A 57 6.69 -5.85 18.77
C PRO A 57 5.39 -6.66 18.60
N GLU A 58 4.26 -5.98 18.43
CA GLU A 58 2.96 -6.60 18.19
C GLU A 58 2.72 -6.94 16.70
N GLY A 59 3.66 -6.64 15.82
CA GLY A 59 3.59 -6.99 14.40
C GLY A 59 2.75 -6.02 13.54
N ARG A 60 2.60 -4.78 13.96
CA ARG A 60 1.99 -3.70 13.17
C ARG A 60 3.03 -2.71 12.68
N VAL A 61 2.66 -1.87 11.73
CA VAL A 61 3.53 -0.78 11.27
C VAL A 61 3.88 0.15 12.42
N ASP A 62 5.16 0.45 12.57
CA ASP A 62 5.63 1.47 13.52
C ASP A 62 5.34 2.86 12.96
N LEU A 63 4.29 3.49 13.48
CA LEU A 63 3.84 4.82 13.07
C LEU A 63 4.89 5.91 13.32
N GLU A 64 5.63 5.82 14.41
CA GLU A 64 6.64 6.84 14.74
C GLU A 64 7.88 6.70 13.84
N ALA A 65 8.31 5.48 13.55
CA ALA A 65 9.36 5.24 12.56
C ALA A 65 8.93 5.72 11.17
N LEU A 66 7.68 5.46 10.77
CA LEU A 66 7.14 5.96 9.51
C LEU A 66 7.17 7.50 9.46
N LYS A 67 6.64 8.17 10.49
CA LYS A 67 6.66 9.64 10.56
C LYS A 67 8.06 10.22 10.50
N ALA A 68 9.02 9.59 11.19
CA ALA A 68 10.42 10.03 11.21
C ALA A 68 11.08 9.92 9.81
N ARG A 69 10.61 8.97 8.98
CA ARG A 69 11.15 8.78 7.62
C ARG A 69 10.46 9.64 6.57
N LEU A 70 9.23 10.10 6.80
CA LEU A 70 8.51 10.91 5.82
C LEU A 70 9.30 12.17 5.44
N GLY A 71 9.32 12.46 4.14
CA GLY A 71 10.01 13.60 3.57
C GLY A 71 9.53 13.93 2.16
N PRO A 72 10.07 14.98 1.55
CA PRO A 72 9.66 15.42 0.21
C PRO A 72 10.04 14.42 -0.90
N ASP A 73 10.93 13.49 -0.63
CA ASP A 73 11.36 12.43 -1.53
C ASP A 73 10.41 11.21 -1.51
N VAL A 74 9.53 11.11 -0.50
CA VAL A 74 8.63 9.98 -0.32
C VAL A 74 7.37 10.13 -1.18
N ALA A 75 7.22 9.26 -2.17
CA ALA A 75 6.06 9.20 -3.05
C ALA A 75 4.82 8.64 -2.34
N GLY A 76 5.02 7.72 -1.41
CA GLY A 76 3.94 7.13 -0.63
C GLY A 76 4.36 5.89 0.15
N VAL A 77 3.35 5.24 0.70
CA VAL A 77 3.48 3.96 1.41
C VAL A 77 2.64 2.89 0.72
N MET A 78 3.19 1.68 0.61
CA MET A 78 2.42 0.48 0.23
C MET A 78 2.13 -0.33 1.48
N ILE A 79 0.87 -0.53 1.81
CA ILE A 79 0.45 -1.21 3.03
C ILE A 79 -0.61 -2.28 2.73
N THR A 80 -0.60 -3.37 3.48
CA THR A 80 -1.65 -4.40 3.42
C THR A 80 -2.50 -4.30 4.68
N ASN A 81 -3.83 -4.27 4.55
CA ASN A 81 -4.70 -4.23 5.72
C ASN A 81 -5.95 -5.12 5.54
N PRO A 82 -6.18 -6.17 6.36
CA PRO A 82 -5.27 -6.65 7.43
C PRO A 82 -3.90 -7.05 6.90
N ASN A 83 -2.87 -6.93 7.73
CA ASN A 83 -1.49 -7.20 7.31
C ASN A 83 -1.21 -8.70 7.14
N THR A 84 0.00 -9.05 6.68
CA THR A 84 0.39 -10.44 6.43
C THR A 84 0.52 -11.28 7.71
N CYS A 85 0.60 -10.64 8.88
CA CYS A 85 0.54 -11.30 10.18
C CYS A 85 -0.90 -11.57 10.66
N GLY A 86 -1.91 -11.22 9.86
CA GLY A 86 -3.32 -11.39 10.20
C GLY A 86 -3.89 -10.31 11.12
N LEU A 87 -3.18 -9.20 11.29
CA LEU A 87 -3.55 -8.12 12.20
C LEU A 87 -4.15 -6.94 11.43
N PHE A 88 -5.23 -6.37 11.96
CA PHE A 88 -5.76 -5.11 11.44
C PHE A 88 -4.83 -3.95 11.84
N GLU A 89 -4.40 -3.16 10.87
CA GLU A 89 -3.60 -1.95 11.09
C GLU A 89 -4.51 -0.83 11.63
N ARG A 90 -4.60 -0.76 12.96
CA ARG A 90 -5.48 0.18 13.67
C ARG A 90 -5.13 1.63 13.38
N ASP A 91 -3.85 1.89 13.17
CA ASP A 91 -3.30 3.22 13.00
C ASP A 91 -3.27 3.67 11.53
N LEU A 92 -3.90 2.89 10.61
CA LEU A 92 -3.90 3.21 9.18
C LEU A 92 -4.39 4.62 8.87
N LYS A 93 -5.41 5.11 9.61
CA LYS A 93 -5.87 6.50 9.43
C LYS A 93 -4.78 7.51 9.80
N ALA A 94 -4.09 7.31 10.92
CA ALA A 94 -3.00 8.17 11.34
C ALA A 94 -1.78 8.09 10.40
N ILE A 95 -1.50 6.89 9.88
CA ILE A 95 -0.49 6.66 8.84
C ILE A 95 -0.85 7.47 7.58
N SER A 96 -2.09 7.34 7.11
CA SER A 96 -2.57 8.04 5.92
C SER A 96 -2.49 9.55 6.08
N ASP A 97 -2.94 10.07 7.23
CA ASP A 97 -2.89 11.50 7.51
C ASP A 97 -1.44 12.04 7.50
N ALA A 98 -0.50 11.30 8.07
CA ALA A 98 0.91 11.67 8.07
C ALA A 98 1.51 11.66 6.64
N VAL A 99 1.21 10.62 5.86
CA VAL A 99 1.67 10.50 4.46
C VAL A 99 1.10 11.62 3.60
N HIS A 100 -0.20 11.91 3.73
CA HIS A 100 -0.86 13.00 3.01
C HIS A 100 -0.31 14.37 3.42
N ALA A 101 -0.06 14.59 4.70
CA ALA A 101 0.57 15.83 5.17
C ALA A 101 1.96 16.04 4.57
N ALA A 102 2.71 14.97 4.29
CA ALA A 102 3.97 15.02 3.57
C ALA A 102 3.80 15.10 2.03
N GLY A 103 2.56 15.10 1.51
CA GLY A 103 2.23 15.17 0.09
C GLY A 103 2.32 13.84 -0.66
N GLY A 104 2.53 12.74 0.03
CA GLY A 104 2.57 11.38 -0.54
C GLY A 104 1.18 10.76 -0.71
N PHE A 105 1.16 9.52 -1.21
CA PHE A 105 -0.04 8.71 -1.41
C PHE A 105 -0.01 7.42 -0.59
N VAL A 106 -1.19 6.89 -0.28
CA VAL A 106 -1.37 5.62 0.42
C VAL A 106 -1.93 4.59 -0.55
N TYR A 107 -1.12 3.58 -0.84
CA TYR A 107 -1.52 2.42 -1.62
C TYR A 107 -1.84 1.25 -0.69
N CYS A 108 -3.01 0.62 -0.88
CA CYS A 108 -3.40 -0.57 -0.12
C CYS A 108 -3.35 -1.82 -1.00
N ASP A 109 -2.57 -2.81 -0.59
CA ASP A 109 -2.65 -4.17 -1.11
C ASP A 109 -3.92 -4.82 -0.57
N GLY A 110 -4.88 -5.07 -1.45
CA GLY A 110 -6.18 -5.64 -1.13
C GLY A 110 -6.22 -7.16 -1.12
N ALA A 111 -5.10 -7.84 -1.04
CA ALA A 111 -5.06 -9.31 -0.98
C ALA A 111 -5.88 -9.89 0.18
N ASN A 112 -5.96 -9.19 1.30
CA ASN A 112 -6.70 -9.60 2.50
C ASN A 112 -8.04 -8.86 2.68
N PHE A 113 -8.51 -8.16 1.65
CA PHE A 113 -9.74 -7.36 1.71
C PHE A 113 -10.98 -8.15 2.10
N ASN A 114 -11.03 -9.45 1.76
CA ASN A 114 -12.11 -10.35 2.17
C ASN A 114 -12.38 -10.36 3.68
N ALA A 115 -11.37 -10.11 4.51
CA ALA A 115 -11.53 -10.06 5.97
C ALA A 115 -12.31 -8.83 6.47
N ILE A 116 -12.37 -7.77 5.67
CA ILE A 116 -12.95 -6.48 6.08
C ILE A 116 -14.11 -6.00 5.21
N VAL A 117 -14.52 -6.80 4.21
CA VAL A 117 -15.67 -6.47 3.34
C VAL A 117 -16.92 -6.24 4.20
N GLY A 118 -17.60 -5.11 3.95
CA GLY A 118 -18.80 -4.72 4.69
C GLY A 118 -18.56 -4.22 6.12
N LYS A 119 -17.30 -4.17 6.56
CA LYS A 119 -16.90 -3.67 7.90
C LYS A 119 -16.10 -2.37 7.84
N VAL A 120 -15.24 -2.26 6.84
CA VAL A 120 -14.34 -1.12 6.66
C VAL A 120 -14.41 -0.64 5.21
N ARG A 121 -14.45 0.66 5.04
CA ARG A 121 -14.25 1.30 3.73
C ARG A 121 -12.84 1.87 3.69
N PRO A 122 -11.91 1.31 2.88
CA PRO A 122 -10.52 1.74 2.87
C PRO A 122 -10.34 3.24 2.59
N GLY A 123 -11.17 3.83 1.72
CA GLY A 123 -11.15 5.26 1.46
C GLY A 123 -11.41 6.13 2.70
N ASP A 124 -12.22 5.68 3.66
CA ASP A 124 -12.46 6.41 4.90
C ASP A 124 -11.22 6.42 5.81
N LEU A 125 -10.32 5.46 5.60
CA LEU A 125 -9.02 5.38 6.27
C LEU A 125 -7.90 6.13 5.52
N GLY A 126 -8.22 6.81 4.40
CA GLY A 126 -7.27 7.59 3.63
C GLY A 126 -6.50 6.80 2.57
N VAL A 127 -6.99 5.62 2.17
CA VAL A 127 -6.40 4.88 1.04
C VAL A 127 -6.74 5.57 -0.27
N ASP A 128 -5.71 5.88 -1.07
CA ASP A 128 -5.84 6.57 -2.36
C ASP A 128 -5.99 5.60 -3.53
N ALA A 129 -5.28 4.49 -3.48
CA ALA A 129 -5.32 3.46 -4.50
C ALA A 129 -5.25 2.07 -3.86
N MET A 130 -5.94 1.11 -4.47
CA MET A 130 -6.02 -0.25 -3.97
C MET A 130 -6.24 -1.22 -5.12
N HIS A 131 -5.61 -2.39 -5.07
CA HIS A 131 -6.04 -3.51 -5.88
C HIS A 131 -6.85 -4.52 -5.07
N ILE A 132 -7.66 -5.32 -5.73
CA ILE A 132 -8.42 -6.40 -5.12
C ILE A 132 -8.16 -7.69 -5.90
N ASN A 133 -7.82 -8.77 -5.19
CA ASN A 133 -7.69 -10.08 -5.75
C ASN A 133 -9.07 -10.75 -5.85
N LEU A 134 -9.60 -10.85 -7.06
CA LEU A 134 -10.95 -11.43 -7.28
C LEU A 134 -11.03 -12.88 -6.83
N HIS A 135 -9.98 -13.67 -7.05
CA HIS A 135 -9.90 -15.07 -6.63
C HIS A 135 -9.78 -15.26 -5.10
N LYS A 136 -9.56 -14.20 -4.33
CA LYS A 136 -9.56 -14.22 -2.86
C LYS A 136 -10.87 -13.66 -2.32
N THR A 137 -11.17 -12.39 -2.60
CA THR A 137 -12.31 -11.67 -2.02
C THR A 137 -13.65 -12.09 -2.61
N PHE A 138 -13.72 -12.37 -3.91
CA PHE A 138 -14.96 -12.65 -4.63
C PHE A 138 -15.07 -14.08 -5.15
N SER A 139 -14.21 -14.97 -4.67
CA SER A 139 -14.25 -16.41 -4.99
C SER A 139 -14.19 -16.73 -6.49
N THR A 140 -13.63 -15.83 -7.31
CA THR A 140 -13.44 -16.10 -8.74
C THR A 140 -12.47 -17.26 -8.92
N PRO A 141 -12.77 -18.27 -9.77
CA PRO A 141 -11.86 -19.38 -10.01
C PRO A 141 -10.47 -18.90 -10.48
N HIS A 142 -9.41 -19.41 -9.87
CA HIS A 142 -8.05 -18.98 -10.17
C HIS A 142 -7.48 -19.55 -11.47
N GLY A 143 -8.04 -20.62 -12.02
CA GLY A 143 -7.56 -21.28 -13.23
C GLY A 143 -7.60 -20.44 -14.49
N GLY A 144 -8.36 -19.36 -14.50
CA GLY A 144 -8.48 -18.42 -15.63
C GLY A 144 -7.81 -17.06 -15.40
N GLY A 145 -7.04 -16.94 -14.37
CA GLY A 145 -6.48 -15.67 -13.88
C GLY A 145 -7.29 -15.12 -12.71
N GLY A 146 -6.75 -14.22 -11.95
CA GLY A 146 -7.37 -13.80 -10.69
C GLY A 146 -7.60 -12.34 -10.55
#